data_c75a4953bab2ac8d4ea46c728821aeb3
#
_entry.id   c75a4953bab2ac8d4ea46c728821aeb3
#
_cell.length_a   1.000
_cell.length_b   1.000
_cell.length_c   1.000
_cell.angle_alpha   90.00
_cell.angle_beta   90.00
_cell.angle_gamma   90.00
#
_symmetry.space_group_name_H-M   'P 1'
#
loop_
_entity.id
_entity.type
_entity.pdbx_description
1 polymer ?
#
loop_
_entity_poly.entity_id
_entity_poly.type
_entity_poly.pdbx_seq_one_letter_code
_entity_poly.pdbx_strand_id
1 'polypeptide(L)'
;MNNLINSVSATLNLIKRGKYTSIILNYDEQSENLFKWYQQLIAESLGKKSKGLLPIISSMPKDNHSLMQLYLDGPKKSFYTFFNTLDNSVIKMNNKNLLSSHRYLRNQSIEKIKQSQMLATEKVFKSKKIPFRSFRVLKRDEQSLGKLFCFFILETILLGRALKVNPFDQPSVELIKKETKKILT
;
A
#
# COMPACT_ATOMS: atom_id res chain seq x y z
N MET A 1 -18.41 5.28 7.89
CA MET A 1 -18.12 4.41 9.05
C MET A 1 -17.98 2.93 8.68
N ASN A 2 -18.92 2.36 7.91
CA ASN A 2 -18.88 0.93 7.54
C ASN A 2 -17.57 0.47 6.84
N ASN A 3 -17.00 1.28 5.94
CA ASN A 3 -15.76 0.91 5.24
C ASN A 3 -14.55 0.77 6.19
N LEU A 4 -14.47 1.61 7.22
CA LEU A 4 -13.39 1.53 8.22
C LEU A 4 -13.52 0.26 9.06
N ILE A 5 -14.72 -0.03 9.57
CA ILE A 5 -14.98 -1.24 10.38
C ILE A 5 -14.69 -2.51 9.55
N ASN A 6 -15.15 -2.54 8.31
CA ASN A 6 -14.90 -3.67 7.40
C ASN A 6 -13.40 -3.86 7.14
N SER A 7 -12.67 -2.76 6.97
CA SER A 7 -11.23 -2.78 6.75
C SER A 7 -10.47 -3.33 7.95
N VAL A 8 -10.78 -2.85 9.15
CA VAL A 8 -10.20 -3.34 10.40
C VAL A 8 -10.51 -4.83 10.61
N SER A 9 -11.77 -5.23 10.44
CA SER A 9 -12.20 -6.63 10.61
C SER A 9 -11.51 -7.56 9.61
N ALA A 10 -11.43 -7.15 8.34
CA ALA A 10 -10.74 -7.91 7.29
C ALA A 10 -9.25 -8.07 7.61
N THR A 11 -8.58 -6.99 8.02
CA THR A 11 -7.16 -7.00 8.39
C THR A 11 -6.91 -7.92 9.58
N LEU A 12 -7.73 -7.86 10.62
CA LEU A 12 -7.61 -8.76 11.78
C LEU A 12 -7.81 -10.23 11.39
N ASN A 13 -8.75 -10.53 10.50
CA ASN A 13 -8.94 -11.88 9.98
C ASN A 13 -7.72 -12.37 9.18
N LEU A 14 -7.08 -11.49 8.40
CA LEU A 14 -5.87 -11.82 7.65
C LEU A 14 -4.70 -12.09 8.60
N ILE A 15 -4.53 -11.28 9.65
CA ILE A 15 -3.53 -11.50 10.71
C ILE A 15 -3.75 -12.87 11.38
N LYS A 16 -4.99 -13.20 11.77
CA LYS A 16 -5.33 -14.52 12.35
C LYS A 16 -4.98 -15.69 11.42
N ARG A 17 -4.99 -15.48 10.10
CA ARG A 17 -4.60 -16.46 9.07
C ARG A 17 -3.09 -16.45 8.78
N GLY A 18 -2.27 -15.77 9.60
CA GLY A 18 -0.82 -15.71 9.46
C GLY A 18 -0.32 -14.82 8.34
N LYS A 19 -1.10 -13.80 7.92
CA LYS A 19 -0.68 -12.79 6.95
C LYS A 19 -0.23 -11.53 7.69
N TYR A 20 1.07 -11.34 7.75
CA TYR A 20 1.68 -10.25 8.54
C TYR A 20 2.32 -9.17 7.67
N THR A 21 2.32 -9.34 6.34
CA THR A 21 2.89 -8.35 5.42
C THR A 21 1.76 -7.61 4.71
N SER A 22 1.69 -6.30 4.91
CA SER A 22 0.75 -5.39 4.26
C SER A 22 1.46 -4.65 3.14
N ILE A 23 1.14 -4.95 1.88
CA ILE A 23 1.82 -4.38 0.71
C ILE A 23 0.91 -3.36 0.03
N ILE A 24 1.39 -2.13 -0.11
CA ILE A 24 0.74 -1.08 -0.89
C ILE A 24 1.26 -1.18 -2.33
N LEU A 25 0.38 -1.48 -3.28
CA LEU A 25 0.66 -1.38 -4.71
C LEU A 25 0.28 0.03 -5.16
N ASN A 26 1.26 0.94 -5.12
CA ASN A 26 1.04 2.35 -5.39
C ASN A 26 1.18 2.67 -6.89
N TYR A 27 0.04 2.91 -7.56
CA TYR A 27 -0.03 3.35 -8.96
C TYR A 27 -0.02 4.89 -9.12
N ASP A 28 0.25 5.64 -8.04
CA ASP A 28 0.33 7.09 -8.05
C ASP A 28 1.64 7.59 -7.45
N GLU A 29 2.62 7.89 -8.29
CA GLU A 29 3.95 8.34 -7.85
C GLU A 29 3.91 9.56 -6.93
N GLN A 30 2.98 10.48 -7.14
CA GLN A 30 2.85 11.68 -6.31
C GLN A 30 2.37 11.37 -4.87
N SER A 31 1.84 10.17 -4.65
CA SER A 31 1.44 9.69 -3.31
C SER A 31 2.54 8.90 -2.59
N GLU A 32 3.77 8.86 -3.11
CA GLU A 32 4.86 8.10 -2.48
C GLU A 32 5.12 8.53 -1.03
N ASN A 33 5.16 9.82 -0.77
CA ASN A 33 5.40 10.34 0.59
C ASN A 33 4.23 10.07 1.54
N LEU A 34 3.00 10.03 1.06
CA LEU A 34 1.84 9.58 1.84
C LEU A 34 2.05 8.14 2.33
N PHE A 35 2.55 7.26 1.46
CA PHE A 35 2.76 5.87 1.84
C PHE A 35 4.01 5.63 2.66
N LYS A 36 5.06 6.43 2.52
CA LYS A 36 6.19 6.45 3.47
C LYS A 36 5.71 6.83 4.87
N TRP A 37 4.85 7.83 4.98
CA TRP A 37 4.22 8.19 6.24
C TRP A 37 3.31 7.06 6.77
N TYR A 38 2.49 6.43 5.92
CA TYR A 38 1.66 5.28 6.32
C TYR A 38 2.53 4.10 6.81
N GLN A 39 3.64 3.84 6.14
CA GLN A 39 4.60 2.81 6.53
C GLN A 39 5.13 3.07 7.94
N GLN A 40 5.54 4.30 8.23
CA GLN A 40 5.97 4.71 9.57
C GLN A 40 4.83 4.55 10.58
N LEU A 41 3.64 5.08 10.28
CA LEU A 41 2.47 4.98 11.15
C LEU A 41 2.17 3.54 11.57
N ILE A 42 2.12 2.61 10.63
CA ILE A 42 1.81 1.19 10.91
C ILE A 42 2.95 0.52 11.70
N ALA A 43 4.19 0.72 11.29
CA ALA A 43 5.35 0.08 11.92
C ALA A 43 5.50 0.52 13.38
N GLU A 44 5.48 1.83 13.64
CA GLU A 44 5.65 2.40 14.98
C GLU A 44 4.47 2.11 15.90
N SER A 45 3.25 2.19 15.38
CA SER A 45 2.05 2.04 16.21
C SER A 45 1.73 0.59 16.54
N LEU A 46 1.94 -0.34 15.62
CA LEU A 46 1.49 -1.73 15.77
C LEU A 46 2.62 -2.73 16.04
N GLY A 47 3.89 -2.40 15.70
CA GLY A 47 5.04 -3.29 15.81
C GLY A 47 5.52 -3.51 17.25
N LYS A 48 4.72 -4.15 18.09
CA LYS A 48 4.99 -4.31 19.56
C LYS A 48 4.57 -5.69 20.06
N LYS A 49 5.27 -6.18 21.10
CA LYS A 49 4.93 -7.46 21.77
C LYS A 49 4.82 -8.62 20.75
N SER A 50 5.76 -8.69 19.80
CA SER A 50 5.76 -9.69 18.72
C SER A 50 4.46 -9.69 17.86
N LYS A 51 3.76 -8.56 17.84
CA LYS A 51 2.56 -8.33 17.01
C LYS A 51 2.82 -7.21 15.99
N GLY A 52 1.88 -7.00 15.11
CA GLY A 52 1.89 -5.93 14.13
C GLY A 52 1.88 -6.43 12.69
N LEU A 53 2.13 -5.51 11.79
CA LEU A 53 2.20 -5.73 10.35
C LEU A 53 3.54 -5.21 9.84
N LEU A 54 4.13 -5.89 8.88
CA LEU A 54 5.25 -5.38 8.10
C LEU A 54 4.68 -4.57 6.92
N PRO A 55 4.71 -3.23 6.94
CA PRO A 55 4.24 -2.42 5.82
C PRO A 55 5.32 -2.31 4.76
N ILE A 56 4.96 -2.62 3.51
CA ILE A 56 5.85 -2.51 2.34
C ILE A 56 5.17 -1.63 1.31
N ILE A 57 5.94 -0.76 0.66
CA ILE A 57 5.48 0.05 -0.47
C ILE A 57 6.11 -0.51 -1.74
N SER A 58 5.28 -0.75 -2.75
CA SER A 58 5.66 -1.20 -4.07
C SER A 58 5.26 -0.13 -5.08
N SER A 59 6.22 0.38 -5.85
CA SER A 59 6.03 1.45 -6.84
C SER A 59 5.56 0.86 -8.17
N MET A 60 4.30 1.08 -8.50
CA MET A 60 3.69 0.51 -9.70
C MET A 60 3.63 1.55 -10.84
N PRO A 61 3.78 1.13 -12.10
CA PRO A 61 3.92 -0.26 -12.58
C PRO A 61 5.35 -0.81 -12.60
N LYS A 62 6.34 -0.06 -12.12
CA LYS A 62 7.76 -0.47 -12.12
C LYS A 62 7.96 -1.87 -11.52
N ASP A 63 7.36 -2.12 -10.37
CA ASP A 63 7.52 -3.37 -9.64
C ASP A 63 6.75 -4.56 -10.24
N ASN A 64 6.03 -4.37 -11.34
CA ASN A 64 5.56 -5.49 -12.16
C ASN A 64 6.71 -6.35 -12.68
N HIS A 65 7.87 -5.75 -12.91
CA HIS A 65 9.05 -6.46 -13.43
C HIS A 65 9.93 -7.03 -12.32
N SER A 66 9.94 -6.43 -11.13
CA SER A 66 10.85 -6.82 -10.04
C SER A 66 10.20 -7.72 -8.99
N LEU A 67 8.96 -7.45 -8.59
CA LEU A 67 8.34 -8.07 -7.42
C LEU A 67 7.07 -8.87 -7.72
N MET A 68 6.42 -8.67 -8.87
CA MET A 68 5.10 -9.24 -9.13
C MET A 68 5.12 -10.78 -9.16
N GLN A 69 6.20 -11.40 -9.64
CA GLN A 69 6.35 -12.86 -9.61
C GLN A 69 6.28 -13.37 -8.16
N LEU A 70 6.98 -12.71 -7.23
CA LEU A 70 6.95 -13.05 -5.80
C LEU A 70 5.54 -12.87 -5.22
N TYR A 71 4.83 -11.79 -5.59
CA TYR A 71 3.50 -11.52 -5.08
C TYR A 71 2.45 -12.54 -5.54
N LEU A 72 2.58 -13.00 -6.78
CA LEU A 72 1.63 -13.94 -7.38
C LEU A 72 1.87 -15.39 -6.96
N ASP A 73 3.12 -15.83 -6.84
CA ASP A 73 3.46 -17.26 -6.67
C ASP A 73 4.34 -17.54 -5.44
N GLY A 74 4.87 -16.51 -4.78
CA GLY A 74 5.67 -16.67 -3.56
C GLY A 74 4.84 -17.01 -2.31
N PRO A 75 5.45 -16.89 -1.12
CA PRO A 75 4.81 -17.20 0.16
C PRO A 75 3.52 -16.42 0.38
N LYS A 76 2.44 -17.11 0.75
CA LYS A 76 1.10 -16.52 0.93
C LYS A 76 0.94 -15.82 2.30
N LYS A 77 1.95 -15.05 2.71
CA LYS A 77 2.00 -14.31 3.99
C LYS A 77 1.57 -12.85 3.90
N SER A 78 1.26 -12.39 2.68
CA SER A 78 0.92 -10.99 2.38
C SER A 78 -0.55 -10.80 2.05
N PHE A 79 -1.00 -9.55 2.23
CA PHE A 79 -2.22 -9.02 1.64
C PHE A 79 -1.92 -7.63 1.07
N TYR A 80 -2.78 -7.14 0.16
CA TYR A 80 -2.40 -6.05 -0.71
C TYR A 80 -3.43 -4.91 -0.67
N THR A 81 -2.94 -3.70 -0.87
CA THR A 81 -3.76 -2.50 -1.06
C THR A 81 -3.38 -1.84 -2.38
N PHE A 82 -4.26 -1.87 -3.36
CA PHE A 82 -4.11 -1.09 -4.57
C PHE A 82 -4.47 0.37 -4.29
N PHE A 83 -3.66 1.26 -4.78
CA PHE A 83 -3.92 2.69 -4.68
C PHE A 83 -3.69 3.39 -6.01
N ASN A 84 -4.66 4.21 -6.41
CA ASN A 84 -4.57 5.10 -7.57
C ASN A 84 -5.37 6.36 -7.34
N THR A 85 -4.85 7.48 -7.86
CA THR A 85 -5.59 8.73 -7.99
C THR A 85 -5.94 8.93 -9.47
N LEU A 86 -7.17 9.26 -9.77
CA LEU A 86 -7.58 9.59 -11.14
C LEU A 86 -6.96 10.94 -11.50
N ASP A 87 -6.06 10.91 -12.46
CA ASP A 87 -5.47 12.09 -13.07
C ASP A 87 -6.01 12.23 -14.49
N ASN A 88 -6.48 13.43 -14.83
CA ASN A 88 -6.97 13.76 -16.18
C ASN A 88 -5.82 14.21 -17.09
N SER A 89 -4.57 13.85 -16.80
CA SER A 89 -3.45 14.19 -17.65
C SER A 89 -3.61 13.60 -19.05
N VAL A 90 -3.45 14.44 -20.07
CA VAL A 90 -3.68 14.09 -21.48
C VAL A 90 -2.37 13.72 -22.19
N ILE A 91 -1.34 13.33 -21.45
CA ILE A 91 -0.07 12.92 -22.05
C ILE A 91 -0.28 11.63 -22.83
N LYS A 92 -0.22 11.72 -24.17
CA LYS A 92 -0.37 10.59 -25.08
C LYS A 92 0.98 9.96 -25.41
N MET A 93 0.97 8.67 -25.67
CA MET A 93 2.15 7.96 -26.19
C MET A 93 2.59 8.52 -27.53
N ASN A 94 3.90 8.69 -27.71
CA ASN A 94 4.48 9.00 -29.01
C ASN A 94 4.45 7.74 -29.88
N ASN A 95 3.72 7.80 -30.99
CA ASN A 95 3.52 6.64 -31.87
C ASN A 95 4.68 6.38 -32.85
N LYS A 96 5.66 7.28 -32.96
CA LYS A 96 6.70 7.22 -34.01
C LYS A 96 7.58 5.98 -33.93
N ASN A 97 7.81 5.43 -32.73
CA ASN A 97 8.74 4.33 -32.48
C ASN A 97 8.06 3.09 -31.87
N LEU A 98 6.74 2.93 -32.02
CA LEU A 98 6.04 1.78 -31.49
C LEU A 98 6.32 0.52 -32.32
N LEU A 99 6.86 -0.51 -31.67
CA LEU A 99 7.02 -1.84 -32.27
C LEU A 99 5.65 -2.43 -32.66
N SER A 100 5.65 -3.29 -33.67
CA SER A 100 4.42 -3.94 -34.15
C SER A 100 3.69 -4.73 -33.07
N SER A 101 4.43 -5.34 -32.13
CA SER A 101 3.89 -6.04 -30.95
C SER A 101 3.19 -5.14 -29.95
N HIS A 102 3.42 -3.82 -29.99
CA HIS A 102 2.87 -2.84 -29.06
C HIS A 102 1.82 -1.92 -29.69
N ARG A 103 1.26 -2.29 -30.85
CA ARG A 103 0.23 -1.48 -31.56
C ARG A 103 -1.00 -1.15 -30.71
N TYR A 104 -1.33 -2.00 -29.74
CA TYR A 104 -2.44 -1.77 -28.79
C TYR A 104 -2.25 -0.54 -27.90
N LEU A 105 -1.02 -0.02 -27.76
CA LEU A 105 -0.72 1.22 -27.03
C LEU A 105 -0.90 2.48 -27.86
N ARG A 106 -1.15 2.34 -29.17
CA ARG A 106 -1.25 3.49 -30.08
C ARG A 106 -2.38 4.43 -29.67
N ASN A 107 -2.08 5.72 -29.60
CA ASN A 107 -3.01 6.78 -29.21
C ASN A 107 -3.57 6.66 -27.79
N GLN A 108 -3.06 5.76 -26.96
CA GLN A 108 -3.47 5.68 -25.56
C GLN A 108 -2.76 6.76 -24.72
N SER A 109 -3.44 7.29 -23.72
CA SER A 109 -2.78 8.12 -22.71
C SER A 109 -1.98 7.26 -21.72
N ILE A 110 -0.92 7.82 -21.17
CA ILE A 110 -0.10 7.14 -20.13
C ILE A 110 -0.99 6.74 -18.94
N GLU A 111 -1.90 7.63 -18.53
CA GLU A 111 -2.82 7.34 -17.43
C GLU A 111 -3.74 6.15 -17.75
N LYS A 112 -4.28 6.07 -18.98
CA LYS A 112 -5.12 4.93 -19.39
C LYS A 112 -4.33 3.61 -19.39
N ILE A 113 -3.07 3.64 -19.81
CA ILE A 113 -2.19 2.47 -19.78
C ILE A 113 -1.97 2.02 -18.33
N LYS A 114 -1.63 2.95 -17.44
CA LYS A 114 -1.41 2.69 -16.01
C LYS A 114 -2.66 2.12 -15.33
N GLN A 115 -3.83 2.71 -15.57
CA GLN A 115 -5.12 2.20 -15.07
C GLN A 115 -5.44 0.80 -15.60
N SER A 116 -5.17 0.55 -16.89
CA SER A 116 -5.39 -0.76 -17.49
C SER A 116 -4.49 -1.83 -16.86
N GLN A 117 -3.23 -1.51 -16.57
CA GLN A 117 -2.30 -2.41 -15.88
C GLN A 117 -2.78 -2.70 -14.44
N MET A 118 -3.23 -1.67 -13.70
CA MET A 118 -3.81 -1.86 -12.37
C MET A 118 -5.02 -2.79 -12.40
N LEU A 119 -5.98 -2.54 -13.29
CA LEU A 119 -7.18 -3.36 -13.44
C LEU A 119 -6.86 -4.81 -13.86
N ALA A 120 -5.87 -4.99 -14.74
CA ALA A 120 -5.39 -6.33 -15.11
C ALA A 120 -4.79 -7.06 -13.90
N THR A 121 -3.98 -6.37 -13.11
CA THR A 121 -3.39 -6.93 -11.89
C THR A 121 -4.47 -7.30 -10.86
N GLU A 122 -5.46 -6.43 -10.62
CA GLU A 122 -6.61 -6.75 -9.74
C GLU A 122 -7.37 -8.01 -10.22
N LYS A 123 -7.59 -8.16 -11.54
CA LYS A 123 -8.24 -9.35 -12.10
C LYS A 123 -7.43 -10.63 -11.83
N VAL A 124 -6.10 -10.57 -12.01
CA VAL A 124 -5.21 -11.70 -11.73
C VAL A 124 -5.21 -12.04 -10.23
N PHE A 125 -5.13 -11.05 -9.35
CA PHE A 125 -5.21 -11.25 -7.90
C PHE A 125 -6.51 -11.92 -7.50
N LYS A 126 -7.63 -11.47 -8.08
CA LYS A 126 -8.95 -12.07 -7.85
C LYS A 126 -9.01 -13.53 -8.30
N SER A 127 -8.51 -13.85 -9.51
CA SER A 127 -8.49 -15.22 -10.03
C SER A 127 -7.61 -16.15 -9.19
N LYS A 128 -6.48 -15.65 -8.68
CA LYS A 128 -5.56 -16.39 -7.78
C LYS A 128 -6.01 -16.38 -6.31
N LYS A 129 -7.16 -15.78 -5.98
CA LYS A 129 -7.69 -15.66 -4.61
C LYS A 129 -6.71 -14.99 -3.63
N ILE A 130 -5.90 -14.06 -4.14
CA ILE A 130 -4.98 -13.27 -3.32
C ILE A 130 -5.79 -12.15 -2.66
N PRO A 131 -5.73 -11.97 -1.32
CA PRO A 131 -6.52 -10.97 -0.64
C PRO A 131 -6.01 -9.56 -0.92
N PHE A 132 -6.90 -8.67 -1.34
CA PHE A 132 -6.59 -7.27 -1.56
C PHE A 132 -7.78 -6.35 -1.30
N ARG A 133 -7.50 -5.08 -1.14
CA ARG A 133 -8.45 -3.96 -1.16
C ARG A 133 -7.96 -2.89 -2.13
N SER A 134 -8.84 -1.99 -2.57
CA SER A 134 -8.51 -0.93 -3.53
C SER A 134 -9.00 0.43 -3.02
N PHE A 135 -8.12 1.43 -3.05
CA PHE A 135 -8.44 2.84 -2.87
C PHE A 135 -8.33 3.54 -4.21
N ARG A 136 -9.42 4.16 -4.64
CA ARG A 136 -9.48 4.98 -5.87
C ARG A 136 -9.87 6.39 -5.47
N VAL A 137 -8.93 7.30 -5.53
CA VAL A 137 -9.13 8.71 -5.20
C VAL A 137 -9.51 9.44 -6.48
N LEU A 138 -10.67 10.09 -6.45
CA LEU A 138 -11.22 10.75 -7.66
C LEU A 138 -10.49 12.06 -7.98
N LYS A 139 -9.97 12.75 -6.96
CA LYS A 139 -9.30 14.03 -7.11
C LYS A 139 -8.17 14.13 -6.09
N ARG A 140 -7.01 14.62 -6.53
CA ARG A 140 -5.89 14.94 -5.64
C ARG A 140 -6.06 16.35 -5.13
N ASP A 141 -6.63 16.47 -3.94
CA ASP A 141 -6.81 17.73 -3.22
C ASP A 141 -6.63 17.51 -1.70
N GLU A 142 -6.57 18.60 -0.98
CA GLU A 142 -6.35 18.61 0.48
C GLU A 142 -7.46 17.85 1.20
N GLN A 143 -8.69 17.91 0.72
CA GLN A 143 -9.83 17.21 1.31
C GLN A 143 -9.67 15.70 1.18
N SER A 144 -9.27 15.21 0.00
CA SER A 144 -9.03 13.79 -0.24
C SER A 144 -7.84 13.29 0.58
N LEU A 145 -6.78 14.08 0.67
CA LEU A 145 -5.62 13.78 1.49
C LEU A 145 -5.99 13.71 2.99
N GLY A 146 -6.75 14.69 3.48
CA GLY A 146 -7.24 14.70 4.87
C GLY A 146 -8.11 13.49 5.19
N LYS A 147 -8.98 13.06 4.27
CA LYS A 147 -9.77 11.83 4.42
C LYS A 147 -8.90 10.58 4.52
N LEU A 148 -7.83 10.48 3.72
CA LEU A 148 -6.89 9.36 3.76
C LEU A 148 -6.12 9.33 5.08
N PHE A 149 -5.60 10.46 5.55
CA PHE A 149 -4.95 10.56 6.85
C PHE A 149 -5.89 10.13 7.98
N CYS A 150 -7.09 10.67 8.02
CA CYS A 150 -8.08 10.31 9.02
C CYS A 150 -8.41 8.81 8.98
N PHE A 151 -8.61 8.25 7.80
CA PHE A 151 -8.89 6.82 7.62
C PHE A 151 -7.73 5.95 8.16
N PHE A 152 -6.50 6.22 7.76
CA PHE A 152 -5.34 5.40 8.15
C PHE A 152 -5.00 5.54 9.64
N ILE A 153 -5.16 6.73 10.23
CA ILE A 153 -4.98 6.95 11.66
C ILE A 153 -6.02 6.16 12.45
N LEU A 154 -7.30 6.28 12.10
CA LEU A 154 -8.38 5.57 12.80
C LEU A 154 -8.25 4.05 12.63
N GLU A 155 -7.94 3.57 11.42
CA GLU A 155 -7.67 2.15 11.18
C GLU A 155 -6.55 1.64 12.09
N THR A 156 -5.45 2.38 12.19
CA THR A 156 -4.29 2.02 13.01
C THR A 156 -4.63 1.98 14.50
N ILE A 157 -5.36 2.98 15.00
CA ILE A 157 -5.82 3.02 16.40
C ILE A 157 -6.71 1.82 16.72
N LEU A 158 -7.68 1.52 15.85
CA LEU A 158 -8.60 0.40 16.05
C LEU A 158 -7.88 -0.96 15.98
N LEU A 159 -6.93 -1.12 15.05
CA LEU A 159 -6.08 -2.31 14.99
C LEU A 159 -5.23 -2.45 16.25
N GLY A 160 -4.61 -1.37 16.73
CA GLY A 160 -3.82 -1.37 17.97
C GLY A 160 -4.65 -1.82 19.18
N ARG A 161 -5.85 -1.30 19.32
CA ARG A 161 -6.82 -1.71 20.36
C ARG A 161 -7.16 -3.19 20.25
N ALA A 162 -7.51 -3.66 19.07
CA ALA A 162 -7.86 -5.07 18.84
C ALA A 162 -6.68 -6.02 19.07
N LEU A 163 -5.46 -5.61 18.74
CA LEU A 163 -4.23 -6.35 18.98
C LEU A 163 -3.74 -6.24 20.44
N LYS A 164 -4.38 -5.41 21.27
CA LYS A 164 -3.98 -5.12 22.66
C LYS A 164 -2.55 -4.57 22.76
N VAL A 165 -2.20 -3.66 21.86
CA VAL A 165 -0.96 -2.88 21.90
C VAL A 165 -1.30 -1.39 22.02
N ASN A 166 -0.43 -0.60 22.68
CA ASN A 166 -0.58 0.84 22.73
C ASN A 166 -0.08 1.44 21.39
N PRO A 167 -0.92 2.10 20.56
CA PRO A 167 -0.47 2.67 19.29
C PRO A 167 0.28 4.00 19.44
N PHE A 168 0.41 4.56 20.65
CA PHE A 168 0.91 5.91 20.90
C PHE A 168 2.30 5.96 21.53
N ASP A 169 2.97 4.83 21.78
CA ASP A 169 4.31 4.76 22.33
C ASP A 169 5.29 4.01 21.41
N GLN A 170 6.60 4.13 21.69
CA GLN A 170 7.67 3.51 20.90
C GLN A 170 8.79 2.99 21.82
N PRO A 171 8.51 2.04 22.72
CA PRO A 171 9.45 1.66 23.77
C PRO A 171 10.78 1.07 23.23
N SER A 172 10.75 0.37 22.08
CA SER A 172 11.96 -0.26 21.54
C SER A 172 12.94 0.75 20.93
N VAL A 173 12.46 1.86 20.39
CA VAL A 173 13.31 2.91 19.82
C VAL A 173 14.12 3.63 20.92
N GLU A 174 13.57 3.75 22.11
CA GLU A 174 14.27 4.35 23.26
C GLU A 174 15.50 3.54 23.70
N LEU A 175 15.50 2.22 23.49
CA LEU A 175 16.66 1.38 23.79
C LEU A 175 17.86 1.78 22.92
N ILE A 176 17.64 1.99 21.61
CA ILE A 176 18.70 2.38 20.69
C ILE A 176 19.29 3.74 21.08
N LYS A 177 18.44 4.71 21.45
CA LYS A 177 18.90 6.02 21.90
C LYS A 177 19.78 5.94 23.16
N LYS A 178 19.38 5.10 24.12
CA LYS A 178 20.15 4.87 25.35
C LYS A 178 21.52 4.25 25.04
N GLU A 179 21.57 3.22 24.20
CA GLU A 179 22.84 2.58 23.83
C GLU A 179 23.75 3.54 23.02
N THR A 180 23.16 4.30 22.08
CA THR A 180 23.92 5.33 21.34
C THR A 180 24.58 6.32 22.30
N LYS A 181 23.83 6.81 23.30
CA LYS A 181 24.38 7.72 24.30
C LYS A 181 25.57 7.09 25.07
N LYS A 182 25.45 5.82 25.48
CA LYS A 182 26.54 5.11 26.19
C LYS A 182 27.80 4.92 25.31
N ILE A 183 27.64 4.74 24.00
CA ILE A 183 28.77 4.56 23.08
C ILE A 183 29.46 5.90 22.82
N LEU A 184 28.75 7.01 22.92
CA LEU A 184 29.30 8.35 22.70
C LEU A 184 29.91 8.99 23.96
N THR A 185 29.63 8.46 25.14
CA THR A 185 30.17 8.91 26.44
C THR A 185 31.21 7.96 26.98
#